data_503578f1779a028dbc6f3d2593af6e2f
#
_entry.id   503578f1779a028dbc6f3d2593af6e2f
#
_cell.length_a   1.000
_cell.length_b   1.000
_cell.length_c   1.000
_cell.angle_alpha   90.00
_cell.angle_beta   90.00
_cell.angle_gamma   90.00
#
_symmetry.space_group_name_H-M   'P 1'
#
loop_
_entity.id
_entity.type
_entity.pdbx_description
1 polymer ?
#
loop_
_entity_poly.entity_id
_entity_poly.type
_entity_poly.pdbx_seq_one_letter_code
_entity_poly.pdbx_strand_id
1 'polypeptide(L)'
;MDTTNTNHDTPRGTQTQTHDDTVSPEEHVDASAPASASAPASASTPADREATTPPSRDAQDPPPAATEPESATPASSPSTPRQWDTLLSTPAAGWVATAIATLIAAIIRLTGLDNVRTLIFDETYYVKDAWSLLTLGYEGTWPQNYDPTFAAGDTSGLSATASYAVHPPTGKWIIALGMKLFGQADPVGWRITTAICGVITVLLLCRLAYNLFRNPALTLIAGLFLATDGQAIVMSRTSILDGFLAMFALAAFLCVVKDQQSARPRLIHTLREWDRVTAPRSGWRDLRAFLLARDRRGFAVGPNAGNRPWLLAAGVLCGLAGSVKWSGIYVLALLGLFVAIREITARWEAGHPSPVRGALLADVWWAFILMVPPAILTYIASWFGWFTHPRAYGHGRSGISGFGGALADLWLYHREMWKFHNGLETPHTYQSNPFTWLAQIRPTSFHWANGEAVTGCPSGNCATNVVALGNPILWWIGIGALMLVVWGTFYYRNWRAGVVLTGYLALYVPWLGYAHRTIFTFYTVAFAPFVALAVAWMIGLLAGAVAPDGQPTVLPMPRRTEITGRVMAVGLTLAILACALWFLPLWRADVVDYDFWRAHMWLPTWI
;
A
#
# COMPACT_ATOMS: atom_id res chain seq x y z
N MET A 1 31.89 -61.64 -20.74
CA MET A 1 31.84 -61.71 -22.21
C MET A 1 31.56 -60.33 -22.66
N ASP A 2 32.60 -59.66 -22.83
CA ASP A 2 33.25 -59.11 -24.02
C ASP A 2 32.47 -57.93 -24.58
N THR A 3 33.08 -56.82 -24.41
CA THR A 3 33.93 -55.89 -25.21
C THR A 3 33.10 -55.06 -26.19
N THR A 4 33.28 -53.76 -26.37
CA THR A 4 34.41 -52.83 -26.52
C THR A 4 33.84 -51.42 -26.62
N ASN A 5 34.32 -50.43 -25.90
CA ASN A 5 35.31 -49.40 -26.22
C ASN A 5 35.13 -48.66 -27.55
N THR A 6 34.89 -47.35 -27.52
CA THR A 6 35.69 -46.35 -28.24
C THR A 6 35.35 -44.92 -27.83
N ASN A 7 36.42 -44.20 -27.49
CA ASN A 7 36.59 -42.76 -27.36
C ASN A 7 36.29 -42.00 -28.66
N HIS A 8 35.91 -40.72 -28.56
CA HIS A 8 36.52 -39.58 -29.27
C HIS A 8 35.93 -38.28 -28.73
N ASP A 9 36.70 -37.51 -28.00
CA ASP A 9 37.42 -36.29 -28.38
C ASP A 9 36.60 -35.00 -28.50
N THR A 10 36.94 -34.13 -27.56
CA THR A 10 36.78 -32.66 -27.57
C THR A 10 37.48 -32.02 -28.79
N PRO A 11 37.07 -30.81 -29.23
CA PRO A 11 38.08 -29.76 -29.07
C PRO A 11 37.53 -28.43 -28.48
N ARG A 12 38.44 -27.84 -27.71
CA ARG A 12 38.52 -26.43 -27.36
C ARG A 12 38.68 -25.57 -28.63
N GLY A 13 38.03 -24.40 -28.63
CA GLY A 13 38.29 -23.32 -29.57
C GLY A 13 38.24 -21.98 -28.89
N THR A 14 39.37 -21.57 -28.37
CA THR A 14 39.74 -20.20 -28.01
C THR A 14 39.83 -19.37 -29.29
N GLN A 15 39.18 -18.22 -29.34
CA GLN A 15 39.62 -17.11 -30.21
C GLN A 15 39.46 -15.78 -29.50
N THR A 16 40.61 -15.30 -29.10
CA THR A 16 40.99 -13.90 -28.89
C THR A 16 41.10 -13.24 -30.26
N GLN A 17 40.52 -12.06 -30.43
CA GLN A 17 41.03 -11.08 -31.38
C GLN A 17 40.88 -9.68 -30.84
N THR A 18 42.00 -9.02 -30.86
CA THR A 18 42.39 -7.69 -30.48
C THR A 18 42.06 -6.65 -31.55
N HIS A 19 41.82 -5.44 -31.11
CA HIS A 19 42.15 -4.11 -31.68
C HIS A 19 41.97 -3.89 -33.18
N ASP A 20 41.27 -2.84 -33.54
CA ASP A 20 41.95 -1.69 -34.11
C ASP A 20 41.09 -0.41 -34.03
N ASP A 21 41.82 0.68 -33.78
CA ASP A 21 41.39 2.09 -33.77
C ASP A 21 41.01 2.55 -35.17
N THR A 22 40.11 3.53 -35.29
CA THR A 22 40.42 4.82 -35.94
C THR A 22 39.21 5.76 -36.04
N VAL A 23 39.40 6.92 -35.43
CA VAL A 23 39.18 8.29 -35.97
C VAL A 23 37.75 8.79 -36.18
N SER A 24 37.46 9.79 -35.37
CA SER A 24 36.51 10.90 -35.59
C SER A 24 36.88 11.71 -36.86
N PRO A 25 35.97 12.49 -37.44
CA PRO A 25 36.04 13.91 -37.02
C PRO A 25 34.67 14.61 -36.81
N GLU A 26 34.79 15.65 -36.05
CA GLU A 26 33.89 16.74 -35.77
C GLU A 26 33.26 17.34 -37.00
N GLU A 27 32.02 17.80 -36.89
CA GLU A 27 31.60 19.03 -37.53
C GLU A 27 30.67 19.83 -36.61
N HIS A 28 31.22 20.94 -36.17
CA HIS A 28 30.54 22.08 -35.65
C HIS A 28 29.65 22.71 -36.74
N VAL A 29 28.43 23.06 -36.40
CA VAL A 29 27.79 24.25 -36.94
C VAL A 29 27.07 24.97 -35.80
N ASP A 30 27.54 26.17 -35.67
CA ASP A 30 27.24 27.22 -34.72
C ASP A 30 25.99 28.02 -35.15
N ALA A 31 25.44 28.73 -34.15
CA ALA A 31 24.73 30.01 -34.26
C ALA A 31 23.31 30.00 -34.86
N SER A 32 22.31 30.55 -34.28
CA SER A 32 22.19 31.90 -33.77
C SER A 32 20.77 32.12 -33.23
N ALA A 33 20.70 32.76 -32.08
CA ALA A 33 19.54 33.57 -31.72
C ALA A 33 19.52 34.86 -32.54
N PRO A 34 18.36 35.49 -32.70
CA PRO A 34 18.31 36.83 -32.11
C PRO A 34 17.04 37.08 -31.27
N ALA A 35 17.29 37.78 -30.31
CA ALA A 35 16.73 38.73 -29.43
C ALA A 35 15.90 39.84 -30.09
N SER A 36 15.18 40.46 -29.18
CA SER A 36 14.65 41.84 -29.17
C SER A 36 13.31 42.04 -29.86
N ALA A 37 12.44 42.67 -29.29
CA ALA A 37 12.14 43.89 -28.56
C ALA A 37 10.66 44.14 -28.86
N SER A 38 9.86 44.79 -28.15
CA SER A 38 9.90 45.97 -27.31
C SER A 38 8.49 46.25 -26.81
N ALA A 39 8.41 46.71 -25.59
CA ALA A 39 7.25 47.47 -25.12
C ALA A 39 7.19 48.84 -25.80
N PRO A 40 6.04 49.54 -25.80
CA PRO A 40 6.09 50.74 -24.99
C PRO A 40 4.89 50.98 -24.07
N ALA A 41 5.23 51.67 -23.01
CA ALA A 41 4.37 52.34 -22.08
C ALA A 41 3.78 53.63 -22.68
N SER A 42 2.63 54.04 -22.16
CA SER A 42 2.27 55.45 -21.95
C SER A 42 1.09 55.50 -20.99
N ALA A 43 1.29 55.91 -19.90
CA ALA A 43 1.07 57.04 -19.02
C ALA A 43 0.06 58.08 -19.55
N SER A 44 -0.98 58.33 -18.73
CA SER A 44 -1.45 59.67 -18.40
C SER A 44 -2.47 59.64 -17.28
N THR A 45 -2.13 60.21 -16.17
CA THR A 45 -2.94 60.90 -15.18
C THR A 45 -2.96 62.40 -15.54
N PRO A 46 -3.67 63.33 -14.88
CA PRO A 46 -4.66 63.30 -13.82
C PRO A 46 -5.78 64.37 -13.97
N ALA A 47 -6.48 64.61 -12.85
CA ALA A 47 -7.33 65.79 -12.45
C ALA A 47 -8.80 65.68 -12.86
N ASP A 48 -9.81 66.08 -12.07
CA ASP A 48 -9.85 67.08 -11.01
C ASP A 48 -11.00 66.83 -10.07
N ARG A 49 -10.84 67.42 -8.92
CA ARG A 49 -11.81 67.60 -7.82
C ARG A 49 -13.09 68.31 -8.29
N GLU A 50 -14.21 67.91 -7.70
CA GLU A 50 -15.14 68.92 -7.13
C GLU A 50 -15.95 68.34 -5.98
N ALA A 51 -15.84 69.04 -4.88
CA ALA A 51 -16.63 68.87 -3.66
C ALA A 51 -17.88 69.69 -3.77
N THR A 52 -19.05 69.14 -3.42
CA THR A 52 -20.19 69.95 -3.04
C THR A 52 -20.92 69.32 -1.86
N THR A 53 -21.06 70.09 -0.85
CA THR A 53 -21.73 70.00 0.44
C THR A 53 -23.26 69.81 0.29
N PRO A 54 -23.96 69.31 1.34
CA PRO A 54 -25.36 68.91 1.28
C PRO A 54 -26.33 70.07 1.54
N PRO A 55 -27.57 69.98 1.12
CA PRO A 55 -28.64 70.79 1.66
C PRO A 55 -29.56 70.00 2.63
N SER A 56 -30.02 70.76 3.53
CA SER A 56 -30.87 70.54 4.70
C SER A 56 -32.27 69.98 4.44
N ARG A 57 -32.76 69.31 5.49
CA ARG A 57 -34.13 69.02 5.91
C ARG A 57 -35.21 69.93 5.28
N ASP A 58 -36.31 69.30 4.93
CA ASP A 58 -37.68 69.38 5.47
C ASP A 58 -38.68 68.86 4.43
N ALA A 59 -39.40 67.83 4.72
CA ALA A 59 -40.84 67.69 4.50
C ALA A 59 -41.30 66.24 4.83
N GLN A 60 -42.14 66.20 5.85
CA GLN A 60 -42.85 64.99 6.23
C GLN A 60 -43.95 64.68 5.20
N ASP A 61 -43.93 63.45 4.63
CA ASP A 61 -45.07 62.81 4.01
C ASP A 61 -45.51 61.59 4.86
N PRO A 62 -46.85 61.33 4.95
CA PRO A 62 -47.38 60.30 5.83
C PRO A 62 -47.10 58.90 5.36
N PRO A 63 -47.08 57.88 6.26
CA PRO A 63 -46.76 56.53 5.97
C PRO A 63 -47.82 55.85 5.06
N PRO A 64 -47.46 55.09 4.06
CA PRO A 64 -48.41 54.25 3.31
C PRO A 64 -48.87 53.08 4.19
N ALA A 65 -50.14 52.73 4.01
CA ALA A 65 -50.90 51.69 4.71
C ALA A 65 -50.15 50.33 4.73
N ALA A 66 -50.22 49.69 5.89
CA ALA A 66 -49.73 48.35 6.11
C ALA A 66 -50.34 47.35 5.12
N THR A 67 -49.52 46.85 4.23
CA THR A 67 -49.80 45.63 3.46
C THR A 67 -49.67 44.45 4.42
N GLU A 68 -50.70 43.62 4.48
CA GLU A 68 -50.74 42.37 5.23
C GLU A 68 -49.52 41.50 4.86
N PRO A 69 -48.90 40.82 5.86
CA PRO A 69 -47.79 39.92 5.54
C PRO A 69 -48.26 38.75 4.71
N GLU A 70 -47.77 38.69 3.48
CA GLU A 70 -47.83 37.53 2.61
C GLU A 70 -47.42 36.31 3.43
N SER A 71 -48.28 35.30 3.48
CA SER A 71 -48.13 34.07 4.23
C SER A 71 -46.77 33.44 3.95
N ALA A 72 -45.85 33.55 4.89
CA ALA A 72 -44.59 32.83 4.87
C ALA A 72 -44.92 31.34 4.77
N THR A 73 -44.55 30.75 3.65
CA THR A 73 -44.52 29.31 3.48
C THR A 73 -43.78 28.73 4.69
N PRO A 74 -44.34 27.75 5.42
CA PRO A 74 -43.66 27.21 6.58
C PRO A 74 -42.31 26.66 6.15
N ALA A 75 -41.23 27.23 6.73
CA ALA A 75 -39.90 26.66 6.61
C ALA A 75 -40.01 25.19 7.00
N SER A 76 -39.67 24.31 6.06
CA SER A 76 -39.66 22.88 6.29
C SER A 76 -38.83 22.61 7.54
N SER A 77 -39.50 22.15 8.59
CA SER A 77 -38.87 21.70 9.82
C SER A 77 -37.71 20.76 9.44
N PRO A 78 -36.53 20.87 10.06
CA PRO A 78 -35.46 19.91 9.84
C PRO A 78 -36.04 18.54 10.12
N SER A 79 -36.10 17.71 9.06
CA SER A 79 -36.59 16.33 9.18
C SER A 79 -35.76 15.65 10.25
N THR A 80 -36.39 15.19 11.31
CA THR A 80 -35.75 14.32 12.32
C THR A 80 -35.07 13.19 11.57
N PRO A 81 -33.74 12.95 11.79
CA PRO A 81 -33.04 11.90 11.15
C PRO A 81 -33.81 10.60 11.35
N ARG A 82 -34.10 9.88 10.25
CA ARG A 82 -34.82 8.60 10.36
C ARG A 82 -34.03 7.68 11.26
N GLN A 83 -34.70 6.93 12.12
CA GLN A 83 -34.11 6.01 13.11
C GLN A 83 -33.07 5.07 12.46
N TRP A 84 -33.22 4.74 11.18
CA TRP A 84 -32.25 3.96 10.39
C TRP A 84 -30.94 4.70 10.10
N ASP A 85 -30.96 6.03 9.92
CA ASP A 85 -29.75 6.83 9.66
C ASP A 85 -28.86 6.89 10.90
N THR A 86 -29.46 6.90 12.08
CA THR A 86 -28.71 6.84 13.36
C THR A 86 -28.16 5.45 13.64
N LEU A 87 -28.90 4.38 13.31
CA LEU A 87 -28.42 2.99 13.47
C LEU A 87 -27.26 2.69 12.52
N LEU A 88 -27.34 3.14 11.25
CA LEU A 88 -26.30 2.90 10.24
C LEU A 88 -25.00 3.69 10.49
N SER A 89 -25.01 4.72 11.34
CA SER A 89 -23.82 5.51 11.69
C SER A 89 -23.05 5.01 12.90
N THR A 90 -23.53 3.96 13.57
CA THR A 90 -22.95 3.45 14.81
C THR A 90 -21.62 2.69 14.59
N PRO A 91 -20.73 2.65 15.61
CA PRO A 91 -19.55 1.81 15.59
C PRO A 91 -19.88 0.32 15.37
N ALA A 92 -21.03 -0.16 15.86
CA ALA A 92 -21.51 -1.53 15.65
C ALA A 92 -21.76 -1.82 14.16
N ALA A 93 -22.40 -0.90 13.42
CA ALA A 93 -22.60 -1.04 11.98
C ALA A 93 -21.26 -1.13 11.22
N GLY A 94 -20.23 -0.40 11.65
CA GLY A 94 -18.89 -0.52 11.12
C GLY A 94 -18.26 -1.91 11.35
N TRP A 95 -18.55 -2.55 12.48
CA TRP A 95 -18.11 -3.92 12.74
C TRP A 95 -18.91 -4.95 11.94
N VAL A 96 -20.22 -4.75 11.77
CA VAL A 96 -21.06 -5.62 10.89
C VAL A 96 -20.55 -5.56 9.45
N ALA A 97 -20.29 -4.37 8.91
CA ALA A 97 -19.71 -4.20 7.58
C ALA A 97 -18.35 -4.93 7.45
N THR A 98 -17.50 -4.82 8.48
CA THR A 98 -16.23 -5.54 8.55
C THR A 98 -16.44 -7.05 8.54
N ALA A 99 -17.36 -7.57 9.37
CA ALA A 99 -17.64 -8.99 9.46
C ALA A 99 -18.15 -9.59 8.14
N ILE A 100 -19.07 -8.88 7.46
CA ILE A 100 -19.61 -9.31 6.15
C ILE A 100 -18.48 -9.43 5.11
N ALA A 101 -17.67 -8.39 4.93
CA ALA A 101 -16.59 -8.40 3.95
C ALA A 101 -15.53 -9.47 4.28
N THR A 102 -15.20 -9.63 5.57
CA THR A 102 -14.24 -10.63 6.05
C THR A 102 -14.76 -12.05 5.85
N LEU A 103 -16.04 -12.30 6.08
CA LEU A 103 -16.67 -13.63 5.85
C LEU A 103 -16.64 -13.99 4.36
N ILE A 104 -16.99 -13.04 3.48
CA ILE A 104 -16.91 -13.25 2.02
C ILE A 104 -15.46 -13.55 1.63
N ALA A 105 -14.50 -12.79 2.15
CA ALA A 105 -13.08 -13.04 1.91
C ALA A 105 -12.65 -14.43 2.39
N ALA A 106 -13.13 -14.88 3.55
CA ALA A 106 -12.82 -16.19 4.09
C ALA A 106 -13.36 -17.31 3.19
N ILE A 107 -14.61 -17.21 2.75
CA ILE A 107 -15.21 -18.18 1.84
C ILE A 107 -14.40 -18.30 0.55
N ILE A 108 -14.08 -17.18 -0.10
CA ILE A 108 -13.37 -17.18 -1.38
C ILE A 108 -11.94 -17.73 -1.24
N ARG A 109 -11.25 -17.42 -0.15
CA ARG A 109 -9.83 -17.73 0.03
C ARG A 109 -9.56 -19.11 0.63
N LEU A 110 -10.42 -19.58 1.53
CA LEU A 110 -10.20 -20.81 2.27
C LEU A 110 -10.78 -22.07 1.59
N THR A 111 -11.65 -21.91 0.57
CA THR A 111 -12.24 -23.05 -0.15
C THR A 111 -11.46 -23.36 -1.43
N GLY A 112 -11.25 -24.65 -1.74
CA GLY A 112 -10.60 -25.13 -2.97
C GLY A 112 -9.12 -24.71 -3.05
N LEU A 113 -8.39 -24.68 -1.94
CA LEU A 113 -6.94 -24.43 -1.95
C LEU A 113 -6.17 -25.54 -2.64
N ASP A 114 -6.76 -26.72 -2.76
CA ASP A 114 -6.24 -27.91 -3.41
C ASP A 114 -6.68 -28.08 -4.87
N ASN A 115 -7.36 -27.10 -5.48
CA ASN A 115 -7.75 -27.12 -6.89
C ASN A 115 -6.52 -27.34 -7.82
N VAL A 116 -5.36 -26.82 -7.44
CA VAL A 116 -4.07 -27.12 -8.08
C VAL A 116 -3.18 -27.85 -7.10
N ARG A 117 -2.85 -29.11 -7.40
CA ARG A 117 -2.13 -30.00 -6.49
C ARG A 117 -0.61 -29.97 -6.64
N THR A 118 -0.09 -29.10 -7.50
CA THR A 118 1.33 -28.91 -7.74
C THR A 118 1.82 -27.61 -7.12
N LEU A 119 3.13 -27.49 -6.92
CA LEU A 119 3.75 -26.19 -6.66
C LEU A 119 3.67 -25.33 -7.91
N ILE A 120 3.28 -24.08 -7.77
CA ILE A 120 3.11 -23.15 -8.89
C ILE A 120 3.96 -21.91 -8.70
N PHE A 121 4.60 -21.47 -9.78
CA PHE A 121 5.44 -20.28 -9.81
C PHE A 121 6.49 -20.29 -8.68
N ASP A 122 6.63 -19.22 -7.91
CA ASP A 122 7.61 -19.11 -6.82
C ASP A 122 7.32 -20.02 -5.60
N GLU A 123 6.19 -20.75 -5.55
CA GLU A 123 5.99 -21.80 -4.54
C GLU A 123 7.13 -22.83 -4.56
N THR A 124 7.73 -23.07 -5.75
CA THR A 124 8.90 -23.94 -5.89
C THR A 124 10.06 -23.57 -4.96
N TYR A 125 10.21 -22.28 -4.64
CA TYR A 125 11.25 -21.82 -3.73
C TYR A 125 10.73 -21.74 -2.30
N TYR A 126 9.66 -20.97 -2.07
CA TYR A 126 9.24 -20.60 -0.74
C TYR A 126 8.64 -21.75 0.08
N VAL A 127 7.95 -22.69 -0.55
CA VAL A 127 7.38 -23.87 0.12
C VAL A 127 8.48 -24.85 0.51
N LYS A 128 9.43 -25.11 -0.39
CA LYS A 128 10.57 -25.99 -0.09
C LYS A 128 11.51 -25.36 0.94
N ASP A 129 11.75 -24.05 0.87
CA ASP A 129 12.50 -23.32 1.90
C ASP A 129 11.80 -23.39 3.26
N ALA A 130 10.47 -23.21 3.28
CA ALA A 130 9.67 -23.29 4.49
C ALA A 130 9.75 -24.69 5.15
N TRP A 131 9.73 -25.76 4.36
CA TRP A 131 9.96 -27.10 4.85
C TRP A 131 11.38 -27.29 5.38
N SER A 132 12.37 -26.75 4.69
CA SER A 132 13.76 -26.78 5.15
C SER A 132 13.94 -26.08 6.49
N LEU A 133 13.32 -24.90 6.66
CA LEU A 133 13.30 -24.18 7.95
C LEU A 133 12.67 -24.99 9.07
N LEU A 134 11.58 -25.69 8.77
CA LEU A 134 10.88 -26.53 9.76
C LEU A 134 11.73 -27.73 10.19
N THR A 135 12.51 -28.31 9.25
CA THR A 135 13.26 -29.54 9.46
C THR A 135 14.70 -29.31 9.93
N LEU A 136 15.38 -28.30 9.37
CA LEU A 136 16.80 -28.02 9.61
C LEU A 136 17.02 -26.78 10.45
N GLY A 137 16.04 -25.85 10.51
CA GLY A 137 16.17 -24.54 11.10
C GLY A 137 16.78 -23.47 10.17
N TYR A 138 17.19 -23.88 8.97
CA TYR A 138 17.75 -23.01 7.92
C TYR A 138 17.37 -23.57 6.52
N GLU A 139 17.56 -22.78 5.46
CA GLU A 139 17.27 -23.20 4.09
C GLU A 139 18.30 -24.22 3.61
N GLY A 140 17.82 -25.41 3.23
CA GLY A 140 18.60 -26.51 2.66
C GLY A 140 18.44 -26.60 1.14
N THR A 141 19.34 -27.36 0.49
CA THR A 141 19.28 -27.58 -0.96
C THR A 141 18.36 -28.73 -1.33
N TRP A 142 17.75 -28.63 -2.52
CA TRP A 142 16.87 -29.64 -3.09
C TRP A 142 17.38 -30.05 -4.47
N PRO A 143 17.12 -31.30 -4.92
CA PRO A 143 17.42 -31.72 -6.29
C PRO A 143 16.67 -30.86 -7.31
N GLN A 144 17.22 -30.77 -8.51
CA GLN A 144 16.52 -30.12 -9.62
C GLN A 144 15.23 -30.88 -9.97
N ASN A 145 14.19 -30.15 -10.38
CA ASN A 145 12.89 -30.69 -10.79
C ASN A 145 12.20 -31.55 -9.71
N TYR A 146 12.43 -31.26 -8.42
CA TYR A 146 11.87 -32.01 -7.29
C TYR A 146 10.41 -31.63 -6.94
N ASP A 147 9.82 -30.65 -7.60
CA ASP A 147 8.49 -30.13 -7.29
C ASP A 147 7.37 -31.18 -7.36
N PRO A 148 7.29 -32.05 -8.39
CA PRO A 148 6.26 -33.08 -8.43
C PRO A 148 6.43 -34.12 -7.31
N THR A 149 7.66 -34.49 -6.98
CA THR A 149 8.01 -35.42 -5.91
C THR A 149 7.68 -34.84 -4.54
N PHE A 150 8.02 -33.57 -4.31
CA PHE A 150 7.66 -32.83 -3.10
C PHE A 150 6.13 -32.73 -2.95
N ALA A 151 5.42 -32.37 -4.00
CA ALA A 151 3.95 -32.24 -3.99
C ALA A 151 3.25 -33.60 -3.78
N ALA A 152 3.89 -34.71 -4.15
CA ALA A 152 3.43 -36.07 -3.85
C ALA A 152 3.70 -36.51 -2.41
N GLY A 153 4.33 -35.66 -1.57
CA GLY A 153 4.59 -35.94 -0.16
C GLY A 153 5.99 -36.44 0.17
N ASP A 154 6.84 -36.69 -0.83
CA ASP A 154 8.20 -37.13 -0.59
C ASP A 154 9.12 -35.93 -0.34
N THR A 155 9.72 -35.90 0.83
CA THR A 155 10.67 -34.85 1.27
C THR A 155 12.09 -35.39 1.46
N SER A 156 12.35 -36.62 1.06
CA SER A 156 13.65 -37.28 1.23
C SER A 156 14.78 -36.62 0.44
N GLY A 157 14.46 -35.83 -0.58
CA GLY A 157 15.43 -35.04 -1.35
C GLY A 157 16.04 -33.83 -0.61
N LEU A 158 15.56 -33.48 0.59
CA LEU A 158 16.14 -32.38 1.36
C LEU A 158 17.57 -32.72 1.80
N SER A 159 18.52 -31.90 1.37
CA SER A 159 19.91 -31.99 1.81
C SER A 159 20.17 -30.98 2.94
N ALA A 160 21.02 -31.38 3.90
CA ALA A 160 21.51 -30.50 4.95
C ALA A 160 22.55 -29.45 4.44
N THR A 161 22.90 -29.49 3.15
CA THR A 161 23.74 -28.45 2.53
C THR A 161 22.95 -27.15 2.49
N ALA A 162 23.52 -26.07 3.07
CA ALA A 162 22.83 -24.79 3.13
C ALA A 162 22.60 -24.17 1.75
N SER A 163 21.40 -23.66 1.53
CA SER A 163 21.01 -22.93 0.33
C SER A 163 21.04 -21.43 0.56
N TYR A 164 21.46 -20.70 -0.46
CA TYR A 164 21.32 -19.25 -0.50
C TYR A 164 19.86 -18.85 -0.76
N ALA A 165 19.29 -18.04 0.11
CA ALA A 165 17.94 -17.53 -0.04
C ALA A 165 17.91 -16.01 -0.21
N VAL A 166 17.16 -15.54 -1.21
CA VAL A 166 17.16 -14.13 -1.63
C VAL A 166 16.20 -13.23 -0.82
N HIS A 167 15.39 -13.81 0.04
CA HIS A 167 14.43 -13.09 0.89
C HIS A 167 14.57 -13.50 2.35
N PRO A 168 14.32 -12.56 3.30
CA PRO A 168 14.31 -12.86 4.73
C PRO A 168 13.30 -13.96 5.10
N PRO A 169 13.42 -14.60 6.28
CA PRO A 169 12.75 -15.87 6.54
C PRO A 169 11.30 -15.78 7.06
N THR A 170 10.79 -14.61 7.50
CA THR A 170 9.48 -14.52 8.19
C THR A 170 8.33 -15.10 7.38
N GLY A 171 8.23 -14.78 6.08
CA GLY A 171 7.14 -15.32 5.25
C GLY A 171 7.23 -16.85 5.12
N LYS A 172 8.44 -17.38 4.99
CA LYS A 172 8.69 -18.83 4.92
C LYS A 172 8.35 -19.53 6.24
N TRP A 173 8.65 -18.92 7.39
CA TRP A 173 8.22 -19.44 8.70
C TRP A 173 6.70 -19.49 8.85
N ILE A 174 5.96 -18.51 8.28
CA ILE A 174 4.49 -18.52 8.30
C ILE A 174 3.95 -19.65 7.41
N ILE A 175 4.56 -19.89 6.23
CA ILE A 175 4.21 -21.04 5.37
C ILE A 175 4.52 -22.36 6.11
N ALA A 176 5.69 -22.47 6.74
CA ALA A 176 6.11 -23.63 7.53
C ALA A 176 5.09 -24.00 8.64
N LEU A 177 4.52 -22.97 9.30
CA LEU A 177 3.48 -23.19 10.32
C LEU A 177 2.24 -23.88 9.72
N GLY A 178 1.82 -23.51 8.51
CA GLY A 178 0.71 -24.16 7.82
C GLY A 178 1.00 -25.64 7.54
N MET A 179 2.18 -25.95 6.99
CA MET A 179 2.60 -27.34 6.76
C MET A 179 2.73 -28.15 8.05
N LYS A 180 3.19 -27.53 9.14
CA LYS A 180 3.26 -28.21 10.46
C LYS A 180 1.89 -28.59 10.99
N LEU A 181 0.86 -27.79 10.75
CA LEU A 181 -0.49 -27.98 11.29
C LEU A 181 -1.38 -28.86 10.40
N PHE A 182 -1.24 -28.77 9.08
CA PHE A 182 -2.13 -29.39 8.10
C PHE A 182 -1.44 -30.44 7.22
N GLY A 183 -0.14 -30.64 7.40
CA GLY A 183 0.63 -31.59 6.61
C GLY A 183 1.31 -30.95 5.39
N GLN A 184 2.41 -31.56 4.98
CA GLN A 184 3.22 -31.07 3.84
C GLN A 184 2.75 -31.67 2.51
N ALA A 185 2.18 -32.88 2.51
CA ALA A 185 1.73 -33.58 1.31
C ALA A 185 0.42 -33.02 0.70
N ASP A 186 -0.24 -32.09 1.40
CA ASP A 186 -1.48 -31.48 0.95
C ASP A 186 -1.27 -30.01 0.58
N PRO A 187 -1.74 -29.55 -0.60
CA PRO A 187 -1.70 -28.14 -0.98
C PRO A 187 -2.31 -27.19 0.06
N VAL A 188 -3.30 -27.63 0.79
CA VAL A 188 -3.87 -26.86 1.91
C VAL A 188 -2.77 -26.56 2.94
N GLY A 189 -1.88 -27.49 3.25
CA GLY A 189 -0.83 -27.31 4.25
C GLY A 189 0.07 -26.12 3.93
N TRP A 190 0.53 -25.98 2.71
CA TRP A 190 1.41 -24.86 2.38
C TRP A 190 0.68 -23.55 2.01
N ARG A 191 -0.65 -23.57 1.68
CA ARG A 191 -1.43 -22.38 1.27
C ARG A 191 -2.31 -21.78 2.37
N ILE A 192 -2.67 -22.53 3.39
CA ILE A 192 -3.67 -22.11 4.40
C ILE A 192 -3.28 -20.85 5.16
N THR A 193 -2.01 -20.71 5.54
CA THR A 193 -1.54 -19.54 6.28
C THR A 193 -1.55 -18.28 5.41
N THR A 194 -1.23 -18.41 4.12
CA THR A 194 -1.33 -17.32 3.15
C THR A 194 -2.79 -16.91 2.98
N ALA A 195 -3.71 -17.87 2.90
CA ALA A 195 -5.15 -17.61 2.79
C ALA A 195 -5.70 -16.90 4.04
N ILE A 196 -5.31 -17.35 5.23
CA ILE A 196 -5.68 -16.68 6.50
C ILE A 196 -5.14 -15.25 6.54
N CYS A 197 -3.88 -15.02 6.14
CA CYS A 197 -3.31 -13.68 6.06
C CYS A 197 -4.07 -12.79 5.08
N GLY A 198 -4.54 -13.34 3.93
CA GLY A 198 -5.39 -12.62 3.00
C GLY A 198 -6.75 -12.22 3.59
N VAL A 199 -7.36 -13.08 4.41
CA VAL A 199 -8.59 -12.77 5.17
C VAL A 199 -8.34 -11.66 6.19
N ILE A 200 -7.24 -11.76 6.94
CA ILE A 200 -6.82 -10.72 7.90
C ILE A 200 -6.56 -9.39 7.19
N THR A 201 -6.00 -9.41 5.99
CA THR A 201 -5.76 -8.19 5.19
C THR A 201 -7.08 -7.48 4.87
N VAL A 202 -8.14 -8.20 4.49
CA VAL A 202 -9.47 -7.62 4.27
C VAL A 202 -10.06 -7.05 5.57
N LEU A 203 -9.94 -7.76 6.68
CA LEU A 203 -10.35 -7.26 8.00
C LEU A 203 -9.62 -5.94 8.35
N LEU A 204 -8.30 -5.91 8.20
CA LEU A 204 -7.48 -4.73 8.46
C LEU A 204 -7.86 -3.56 7.55
N LEU A 205 -8.14 -3.82 6.27
CA LEU A 205 -8.62 -2.80 5.34
C LEU A 205 -9.95 -2.21 5.78
N CYS A 206 -10.92 -3.03 6.15
CA CYS A 206 -12.21 -2.57 6.67
C CYS A 206 -12.01 -1.69 7.92
N ARG A 207 -11.12 -2.11 8.84
CA ARG A 207 -10.83 -1.29 10.03
C ARG A 207 -10.14 0.01 9.69
N LEU A 208 -9.23 0.01 8.72
CA LEU A 208 -8.58 1.22 8.21
C LEU A 208 -9.63 2.14 7.54
N ALA A 209 -10.46 1.61 6.63
CA ALA A 209 -11.53 2.35 5.97
C ALA A 209 -12.49 3.00 6.97
N TYR A 210 -12.94 2.25 7.99
CA TYR A 210 -13.79 2.80 9.04
C TYR A 210 -13.11 3.91 9.84
N ASN A 211 -11.81 3.77 10.15
CA ASN A 211 -11.07 4.81 10.85
C ASN A 211 -10.86 6.07 9.99
N LEU A 212 -10.76 5.91 8.66
CA LEU A 212 -10.60 7.03 7.73
C LEU A 212 -11.94 7.72 7.44
N PHE A 213 -12.99 6.96 7.13
CA PHE A 213 -14.25 7.51 6.58
C PHE A 213 -15.37 7.65 7.60
N ARG A 214 -15.31 6.90 8.71
CA ARG A 214 -16.40 6.84 9.73
C ARG A 214 -17.76 6.49 9.12
N ASN A 215 -17.75 5.75 8.02
CA ASN A 215 -18.93 5.38 7.25
C ASN A 215 -18.95 3.85 7.02
N PRO A 216 -19.95 3.12 7.57
CA PRO A 216 -20.06 1.67 7.42
C PRO A 216 -20.25 1.20 5.98
N ALA A 217 -20.99 1.97 5.13
CA ALA A 217 -21.18 1.60 3.74
C ALA A 217 -19.86 1.66 2.96
N LEU A 218 -19.06 2.73 3.14
CA LEU A 218 -17.74 2.83 2.53
C LEU A 218 -16.76 1.79 3.08
N THR A 219 -16.92 1.40 4.36
CA THR A 219 -16.16 0.29 4.96
C THR A 219 -16.46 -1.02 4.27
N LEU A 220 -17.76 -1.32 4.04
CA LEU A 220 -18.19 -2.51 3.33
C LEU A 220 -17.70 -2.51 1.88
N ILE A 221 -17.87 -1.40 1.16
CA ILE A 221 -17.45 -1.24 -0.24
C ILE A 221 -15.94 -1.48 -0.38
N ALA A 222 -15.11 -0.81 0.43
CA ALA A 222 -13.65 -1.02 0.40
C ALA A 222 -13.28 -2.48 0.72
N GLY A 223 -13.92 -3.07 1.73
CA GLY A 223 -13.72 -4.47 2.09
C GLY A 223 -14.12 -5.44 0.99
N LEU A 224 -15.27 -5.24 0.35
CA LEU A 224 -15.74 -6.06 -0.77
C LEU A 224 -14.81 -5.94 -1.98
N PHE A 225 -14.35 -4.74 -2.31
CA PHE A 225 -13.42 -4.57 -3.43
C PHE A 225 -12.13 -5.37 -3.25
N LEU A 226 -11.53 -5.36 -2.07
CA LEU A 226 -10.34 -6.18 -1.81
C LEU A 226 -10.69 -7.67 -1.64
N ALA A 227 -11.85 -7.99 -1.06
CA ALA A 227 -12.28 -9.38 -0.89
C ALA A 227 -12.45 -10.08 -2.23
N THR A 228 -12.89 -9.34 -3.25
CA THR A 228 -13.22 -9.84 -4.59
C THR A 228 -12.23 -9.37 -5.68
N ASP A 229 -11.14 -8.71 -5.31
CA ASP A 229 -10.05 -8.40 -6.25
C ASP A 229 -9.25 -9.64 -6.60
N GLY A 230 -9.07 -9.90 -7.89
CA GLY A 230 -8.45 -11.13 -8.37
C GLY A 230 -7.01 -11.27 -7.95
N GLN A 231 -6.24 -10.19 -7.99
CA GLN A 231 -4.86 -10.25 -7.54
C GLN A 231 -4.75 -10.56 -6.05
N ALA A 232 -5.60 -9.93 -5.22
CA ALA A 232 -5.65 -10.22 -3.80
C ALA A 232 -6.14 -11.65 -3.51
N ILE A 233 -7.04 -12.20 -4.35
CA ILE A 233 -7.48 -13.60 -4.24
C ILE A 233 -6.33 -14.54 -4.57
N VAL A 234 -5.73 -14.43 -5.75
CA VAL A 234 -4.66 -15.32 -6.23
C VAL A 234 -3.47 -15.31 -5.27
N MET A 235 -3.01 -14.12 -4.88
CA MET A 235 -1.88 -13.95 -3.97
C MET A 235 -2.15 -14.44 -2.54
N SER A 236 -3.42 -14.62 -2.16
CA SER A 236 -3.82 -15.23 -0.90
C SER A 236 -3.96 -16.77 -0.99
N ARG A 237 -4.06 -17.31 -2.21
CA ARG A 237 -4.26 -18.74 -2.47
C ARG A 237 -3.00 -19.44 -3.01
N THR A 238 -1.91 -18.70 -3.11
CA THR A 238 -0.58 -19.14 -3.54
C THR A 238 0.43 -18.75 -2.48
N SER A 239 1.33 -19.66 -2.12
CA SER A 239 2.31 -19.46 -1.04
C SER A 239 3.47 -18.58 -1.48
N ILE A 240 3.15 -17.31 -1.76
CA ILE A 240 4.06 -16.26 -2.19
C ILE A 240 4.15 -15.17 -1.11
N LEU A 241 5.32 -14.54 -1.00
CA LEU A 241 5.67 -13.66 0.12
C LEU A 241 4.89 -12.34 0.14
N ASP A 242 4.48 -11.82 -1.02
CA ASP A 242 3.92 -10.46 -1.15
C ASP A 242 2.58 -10.28 -0.40
N GLY A 243 1.80 -11.35 -0.22
CA GLY A 243 0.57 -11.31 0.58
C GLY A 243 0.84 -11.03 2.07
N PHE A 244 1.90 -11.60 2.64
CA PHE A 244 2.31 -11.33 4.03
C PHE A 244 2.84 -9.90 4.19
N LEU A 245 3.62 -9.42 3.22
CA LEU A 245 4.07 -8.03 3.17
C LEU A 245 2.88 -7.06 3.19
N ALA A 246 1.86 -7.29 2.34
CA ALA A 246 0.65 -6.48 2.27
C ALA A 246 -0.08 -6.43 3.62
N MET A 247 -0.22 -7.56 4.29
CA MET A 247 -0.86 -7.66 5.61
C MET A 247 -0.13 -6.85 6.69
N PHE A 248 1.18 -7.04 6.83
CA PHE A 248 1.96 -6.33 7.85
C PHE A 248 2.05 -4.83 7.57
N ALA A 249 2.24 -4.44 6.30
CA ALA A 249 2.22 -3.04 5.88
C ALA A 249 0.88 -2.38 6.24
N LEU A 250 -0.26 -2.99 5.86
CA LEU A 250 -1.59 -2.44 6.13
C LEU A 250 -1.87 -2.34 7.64
N ALA A 251 -1.41 -3.32 8.43
CA ALA A 251 -1.50 -3.27 9.89
C ALA A 251 -0.71 -2.09 10.47
N ALA A 252 0.50 -1.81 9.94
CA ALA A 252 1.31 -0.65 10.34
C ALA A 252 0.60 0.67 10.00
N PHE A 253 -0.01 0.78 8.82
CA PHE A 253 -0.84 1.94 8.44
C PHE A 253 -2.02 2.14 9.40
N LEU A 254 -2.73 1.06 9.77
CA LEU A 254 -3.81 1.14 10.75
C LEU A 254 -3.32 1.64 12.12
N CYS A 255 -2.16 1.17 12.57
CA CYS A 255 -1.56 1.64 13.82
C CYS A 255 -1.21 3.14 13.75
N VAL A 256 -0.60 3.62 12.66
CA VAL A 256 -0.29 5.06 12.49
C VAL A 256 -1.57 5.90 12.44
N VAL A 257 -2.65 5.41 11.82
CA VAL A 257 -3.94 6.10 11.83
C VAL A 257 -4.56 6.15 13.23
N LYS A 258 -4.46 5.07 14.01
CA LYS A 258 -4.90 5.07 15.42
C LYS A 258 -4.07 6.02 16.28
N ASP A 259 -2.78 6.09 16.03
CA ASP A 259 -1.92 7.06 16.69
C ASP A 259 -2.30 8.51 16.32
N GLN A 260 -2.56 8.77 15.02
CA GLN A 260 -3.09 10.06 14.57
C GLN A 260 -4.36 10.49 15.33
N GLN A 261 -5.27 9.57 15.55
CA GLN A 261 -6.56 9.85 16.21
C GLN A 261 -6.42 10.05 17.72
N SER A 262 -5.41 9.47 18.35
CA SER A 262 -5.19 9.53 19.80
C SER A 262 -4.15 10.57 20.22
N ALA A 263 -3.02 10.63 19.55
CA ALA A 263 -1.88 11.45 19.94
C ALA A 263 -2.01 12.92 19.47
N ARG A 264 -2.48 13.13 18.23
CA ARG A 264 -2.56 14.48 17.65
C ARG A 264 -3.49 15.45 18.44
N PRO A 265 -4.72 15.07 18.83
CA PRO A 265 -5.57 15.94 19.63
C PRO A 265 -4.95 16.27 21.01
N ARG A 266 -4.31 15.27 21.63
CA ARG A 266 -3.60 15.47 22.91
C ARG A 266 -2.46 16.48 22.74
N LEU A 267 -1.63 16.32 21.70
CA LEU A 267 -0.53 17.23 21.42
C LEU A 267 -1.02 18.67 21.23
N ILE A 268 -2.04 18.88 20.40
CA ILE A 268 -2.60 20.22 20.15
C ILE A 268 -3.14 20.84 21.44
N HIS A 269 -3.86 20.06 22.25
CA HIS A 269 -4.39 20.52 23.54
C HIS A 269 -3.26 20.93 24.49
N THR A 270 -2.27 20.05 24.69
CA THR A 270 -1.13 20.30 25.60
C THR A 270 -0.28 21.48 25.12
N LEU A 271 -0.08 21.66 23.82
CA LEU A 271 0.65 22.81 23.25
C LEU A 271 -0.12 24.13 23.49
N ARG A 272 -1.44 24.14 23.32
CA ARG A 272 -2.26 25.33 23.57
C ARG A 272 -2.27 25.69 25.06
N GLU A 273 -2.31 24.72 25.97
CA GLU A 273 -2.18 24.96 27.40
C GLU A 273 -0.81 25.47 27.77
N TRP A 274 0.26 24.87 27.24
CA TRP A 274 1.64 25.29 27.42
C TRP A 274 1.81 26.77 26.99
N ASP A 275 1.26 27.15 25.84
CA ASP A 275 1.31 28.52 25.35
C ASP A 275 0.56 29.50 26.28
N ARG A 276 -0.63 29.11 26.79
CA ARG A 276 -1.39 29.92 27.76
C ARG A 276 -0.62 30.17 29.06
N VAL A 277 0.08 29.16 29.57
CA VAL A 277 0.84 29.25 30.82
C VAL A 277 2.13 30.05 30.63
N THR A 278 2.75 29.95 29.47
CA THR A 278 4.03 30.61 29.14
C THR A 278 3.81 32.01 28.52
N ALA A 279 2.58 32.36 28.14
CA ALA A 279 2.26 33.70 27.65
C ALA A 279 2.45 34.76 28.74
N PRO A 280 3.09 35.92 28.46
CA PRO A 280 3.17 37.00 29.43
C PRO A 280 1.79 37.52 29.76
N ARG A 281 1.48 37.66 31.06
CA ARG A 281 0.29 38.34 31.53
C ARG A 281 0.46 39.82 31.25
N SER A 282 -0.58 40.47 30.68
CA SER A 282 -0.53 41.83 30.14
C SER A 282 -0.19 42.91 31.19
N GLY A 283 0.87 43.68 30.94
CA GLY A 283 1.26 44.89 31.62
C GLY A 283 2.35 45.62 30.86
N TRP A 284 2.37 46.93 30.83
CA TRP A 284 3.34 47.75 30.08
C TRP A 284 4.81 47.49 30.46
N ARG A 285 5.09 46.91 31.63
CA ARG A 285 6.41 46.44 32.05
C ARG A 285 6.83 45.14 31.32
N ASP A 286 5.87 44.42 30.73
CA ASP A 286 6.09 43.11 30.10
C ASP A 286 6.38 43.20 28.61
N LEU A 287 6.27 44.37 27.95
CA LEU A 287 6.60 44.47 26.52
C LEU A 287 8.08 44.17 26.25
N ARG A 288 8.97 44.58 27.14
CA ARG A 288 10.40 44.24 27.09
C ARG A 288 10.63 42.75 27.40
N ALA A 289 9.91 42.24 28.40
CA ALA A 289 9.91 40.80 28.72
C ALA A 289 9.25 39.98 27.62
N PHE A 290 8.21 40.52 26.95
CA PHE A 290 7.57 39.92 25.78
C PHE A 290 8.52 39.82 24.57
N LEU A 291 9.24 40.88 24.25
CA LEU A 291 10.20 40.88 23.16
C LEU A 291 11.40 39.95 23.43
N LEU A 292 11.88 39.95 24.70
CA LEU A 292 12.96 39.05 25.15
C LEU A 292 12.49 37.58 25.32
N ALA A 293 11.23 37.39 25.74
CA ALA A 293 10.63 36.07 25.84
C ALA A 293 10.23 35.49 24.49
N ARG A 294 9.93 36.33 23.48
CA ARG A 294 9.74 35.89 22.10
C ARG A 294 11.00 35.27 21.53
N ASP A 295 12.17 35.83 21.83
CA ASP A 295 13.47 35.26 21.43
C ASP A 295 13.75 33.93 22.16
N ARG A 296 13.46 33.83 23.45
CA ARG A 296 13.58 32.58 24.22
C ARG A 296 12.51 31.54 23.83
N ARG A 297 11.30 31.94 23.46
CA ARG A 297 10.23 31.05 22.95
C ARG A 297 10.53 30.47 21.60
N GLY A 298 11.22 31.22 20.72
CA GLY A 298 11.69 30.71 19.44
C GLY A 298 12.61 29.50 19.55
N PHE A 299 13.25 29.33 20.72
CA PHE A 299 14.11 28.19 21.03
C PHE A 299 13.41 27.11 21.88
N ALA A 300 12.22 27.34 22.41
CA ALA A 300 11.51 26.37 23.22
C ALA A 300 10.96 25.23 22.35
N VAL A 301 11.26 24.00 22.76
CA VAL A 301 10.83 22.79 22.06
C VAL A 301 9.35 22.46 22.37
N GLY A 302 8.86 22.86 23.53
CA GLY A 302 7.53 22.56 24.04
C GLY A 302 7.33 21.08 24.42
N PRO A 303 6.15 20.71 24.93
CA PRO A 303 5.80 19.35 25.28
C PRO A 303 5.67 18.45 24.04
N ASN A 304 5.74 17.14 24.25
CA ASN A 304 5.50 16.12 23.22
C ASN A 304 4.11 15.46 23.40
N ALA A 305 3.75 14.59 22.44
CA ALA A 305 2.46 13.87 22.44
C ALA A 305 2.32 12.80 23.54
N GLY A 306 3.35 12.54 24.36
CA GLY A 306 3.37 11.56 25.44
C GLY A 306 3.46 10.10 24.96
N ASN A 307 2.73 9.21 25.64
CA ASN A 307 2.75 7.77 25.32
C ASN A 307 2.09 7.47 23.97
N ARG A 308 2.78 6.67 23.12
CA ARG A 308 2.39 6.37 21.73
C ARG A 308 2.55 4.87 21.41
N PRO A 309 1.77 4.00 22.05
CA PRO A 309 1.90 2.55 21.88
C PRO A 309 1.61 2.10 20.44
N TRP A 310 0.79 2.84 19.70
CA TRP A 310 0.51 2.54 18.30
C TRP A 310 1.70 2.76 17.38
N LEU A 311 2.60 3.70 17.68
CA LEU A 311 3.84 3.86 16.92
C LEU A 311 4.83 2.72 17.20
N LEU A 312 4.91 2.26 18.45
CA LEU A 312 5.71 1.08 18.79
C LEU A 312 5.20 -0.15 18.02
N ALA A 313 3.88 -0.38 18.03
CA ALA A 313 3.27 -1.45 17.25
C ALA A 313 3.53 -1.30 15.74
N ALA A 314 3.44 -0.08 15.20
CA ALA A 314 3.77 0.19 13.81
C ALA A 314 5.23 -0.13 13.49
N GLY A 315 6.17 0.18 14.38
CA GLY A 315 7.59 -0.16 14.24
C GLY A 315 7.81 -1.67 14.15
N VAL A 316 7.23 -2.44 15.06
CA VAL A 316 7.28 -3.92 15.03
C VAL A 316 6.69 -4.47 13.73
N LEU A 317 5.52 -3.97 13.30
CA LEU A 317 4.87 -4.41 12.07
C LEU A 317 5.66 -4.04 10.80
N CYS A 318 6.32 -2.89 10.77
CA CYS A 318 7.25 -2.53 9.69
C CYS A 318 8.48 -3.44 9.69
N GLY A 319 8.98 -3.84 10.87
CA GLY A 319 10.05 -4.84 11.00
C GLY A 319 9.64 -6.20 10.46
N LEU A 320 8.42 -6.66 10.77
CA LEU A 320 7.84 -7.88 10.18
C LEU A 320 7.67 -7.76 8.66
N ALA A 321 7.17 -6.63 8.14
CA ALA A 321 7.05 -6.39 6.70
C ALA A 321 8.43 -6.47 6.01
N GLY A 322 9.45 -5.80 6.57
CA GLY A 322 10.82 -5.86 6.06
C GLY A 322 11.44 -7.25 6.15
N SER A 323 11.08 -8.04 7.17
CA SER A 323 11.55 -9.42 7.37
C SER A 323 10.81 -10.47 6.51
N VAL A 324 9.78 -10.05 5.79
CA VAL A 324 9.18 -10.82 4.68
C VAL A 324 9.90 -10.46 3.36
N LYS A 325 9.95 -9.15 3.06
CA LYS A 325 10.53 -8.63 1.81
C LYS A 325 11.06 -7.21 2.03
N TRP A 326 12.22 -6.87 1.49
CA TRP A 326 12.87 -5.57 1.75
C TRP A 326 12.06 -4.35 1.32
N SER A 327 11.09 -4.51 0.43
CA SER A 327 10.14 -3.44 0.11
C SER A 327 9.36 -2.93 1.33
N GLY A 328 9.27 -3.71 2.43
CA GLY A 328 8.74 -3.27 3.72
C GLY A 328 9.53 -2.12 4.37
N ILE A 329 10.81 -1.92 4.00
CA ILE A 329 11.62 -0.79 4.50
C ILE A 329 11.06 0.54 4.01
N TYR A 330 10.54 0.60 2.77
CA TYR A 330 9.90 1.80 2.24
C TYR A 330 8.63 2.15 3.02
N VAL A 331 7.91 1.15 3.56
CA VAL A 331 6.75 1.38 4.43
C VAL A 331 7.18 2.10 5.70
N LEU A 332 8.26 1.65 6.37
CA LEU A 332 8.80 2.30 7.56
C LEU A 332 9.22 3.75 7.27
N ALA A 333 9.94 3.97 6.17
CA ALA A 333 10.44 5.28 5.77
C ALA A 333 9.29 6.27 5.48
N LEU A 334 8.31 5.86 4.67
CA LEU A 334 7.21 6.74 4.28
C LEU A 334 6.20 6.97 5.42
N LEU A 335 5.94 5.98 6.27
CA LEU A 335 5.16 6.17 7.49
C LEU A 335 5.89 7.10 8.48
N GLY A 336 7.21 6.98 8.64
CA GLY A 336 8.02 7.89 9.44
C GLY A 336 7.93 9.33 8.93
N LEU A 337 8.04 9.53 7.61
CA LEU A 337 7.87 10.84 6.97
C LEU A 337 6.44 11.39 7.16
N PHE A 338 5.42 10.55 6.99
CA PHE A 338 4.03 10.93 7.26
C PHE A 338 3.84 11.40 8.71
N VAL A 339 4.41 10.67 9.68
CA VAL A 339 4.36 11.06 11.10
C VAL A 339 5.09 12.39 11.31
N ALA A 340 6.26 12.59 10.71
CA ALA A 340 7.01 13.84 10.84
C ALA A 340 6.22 15.05 10.31
N ILE A 341 5.64 14.95 9.10
CA ILE A 341 4.80 16.00 8.51
C ILE A 341 3.59 16.28 9.41
N ARG A 342 2.97 15.25 9.93
CA ARG A 342 1.82 15.35 10.84
C ARG A 342 2.16 16.13 12.12
N GLU A 343 3.31 15.86 12.75
CA GLU A 343 3.72 16.54 13.99
C GLU A 343 4.04 18.01 13.73
N ILE A 344 4.69 18.31 12.61
CA ILE A 344 4.95 19.69 12.18
C ILE A 344 3.61 20.44 11.99
N THR A 345 2.66 19.84 11.28
CA THR A 345 1.35 20.45 11.03
C THR A 345 0.53 20.62 12.31
N ALA A 346 0.59 19.67 13.26
CA ALA A 346 -0.08 19.77 14.55
C ALA A 346 0.44 20.94 15.39
N ARG A 347 1.77 21.15 15.40
CA ARG A 347 2.39 22.27 16.09
C ARG A 347 2.08 23.61 15.43
N TRP A 348 2.06 23.62 14.12
CA TRP A 348 1.67 24.80 13.35
C TRP A 348 0.22 25.20 13.63
N GLU A 349 -0.70 24.22 13.64
CA GLU A 349 -2.13 24.42 13.97
C GLU A 349 -2.34 24.88 15.43
N ALA A 350 -1.48 24.43 16.33
CA ALA A 350 -1.50 24.87 17.72
C ALA A 350 -0.94 26.30 17.93
N GLY A 351 -0.33 26.91 16.89
CA GLY A 351 0.28 28.25 16.99
C GLY A 351 1.69 28.24 17.59
N HIS A 352 2.37 27.09 17.62
CA HIS A 352 3.71 27.00 18.21
C HIS A 352 4.72 27.87 17.43
N PRO A 353 5.56 28.69 18.11
CA PRO A 353 6.44 29.68 17.48
C PRO A 353 7.52 29.07 16.56
N SER A 354 7.91 27.81 16.81
CA SER A 354 8.88 27.08 16.02
C SER A 354 8.40 25.66 15.72
N PRO A 355 7.38 25.49 14.83
CA PRO A 355 6.70 24.21 14.65
C PRO A 355 7.63 23.11 14.13
N VAL A 356 8.50 23.41 13.18
CA VAL A 356 9.43 22.44 12.60
C VAL A 356 10.46 21.98 13.65
N ARG A 357 11.11 22.92 14.33
CA ARG A 357 12.12 22.60 15.35
C ARG A 357 11.52 21.85 16.53
N GLY A 358 10.35 22.31 17.03
CA GLY A 358 9.64 21.66 18.11
C GLY A 358 9.23 20.23 17.74
N ALA A 359 8.72 20.01 16.52
CA ALA A 359 8.37 18.68 16.04
C ALA A 359 9.60 17.78 15.95
N LEU A 360 10.69 18.23 15.30
CA LEU A 360 11.89 17.40 15.11
C LEU A 360 12.52 16.96 16.42
N LEU A 361 12.63 17.87 17.39
CA LEU A 361 13.34 17.61 18.65
C LEU A 361 12.48 16.90 19.72
N ALA A 362 11.15 17.06 19.70
CA ALA A 362 10.29 16.44 20.71
C ALA A 362 9.52 15.22 20.19
N ASP A 363 8.88 15.31 19.02
CA ASP A 363 7.93 14.29 18.57
C ASP A 363 8.56 13.34 17.53
N VAL A 364 9.28 13.88 16.53
CA VAL A 364 9.86 13.08 15.44
C VAL A 364 10.98 12.19 15.96
N TRP A 365 11.85 12.74 16.82
CA TRP A 365 12.89 11.95 17.48
C TRP A 365 12.29 10.82 18.32
N TRP A 366 11.23 11.12 19.09
CA TRP A 366 10.54 10.11 19.88
C TRP A 366 9.84 9.07 19.01
N ALA A 367 9.20 9.49 17.92
CA ALA A 367 8.62 8.58 16.93
C ALA A 367 9.68 7.70 16.26
N PHE A 368 10.86 8.25 15.95
CA PHE A 368 12.00 7.46 15.46
C PHE A 368 12.40 6.36 16.43
N ILE A 369 12.56 6.67 17.72
CA ILE A 369 12.90 5.67 18.75
C ILE A 369 11.82 4.59 18.87
N LEU A 370 10.53 4.94 18.73
CA LEU A 370 9.42 4.00 18.84
C LEU A 370 9.23 3.16 17.58
N MET A 371 9.70 3.59 16.42
CA MET A 371 9.48 2.88 15.16
C MET A 371 10.73 2.17 14.64
N VAL A 372 11.88 2.85 14.57
CA VAL A 372 13.06 2.32 13.89
C VAL A 372 13.79 1.25 14.70
N PRO A 373 14.19 1.45 15.97
CA PRO A 373 14.82 0.40 16.75
C PRO A 373 13.96 -0.87 16.91
N PRO A 374 12.63 -0.79 17.20
CA PRO A 374 11.79 -1.97 17.23
C PRO A 374 11.69 -2.68 15.88
N ALA A 375 11.67 -1.95 14.76
CA ALA A 375 11.68 -2.55 13.43
C ALA A 375 12.99 -3.32 13.18
N ILE A 376 14.14 -2.75 13.52
CA ILE A 376 15.45 -3.39 13.39
C ILE A 376 15.53 -4.64 14.28
N LEU A 377 15.10 -4.53 15.55
CA LEU A 377 15.11 -5.67 16.48
C LEU A 377 14.22 -6.80 15.99
N THR A 378 13.02 -6.49 15.49
CA THR A 378 12.11 -7.47 14.93
C THR A 378 12.70 -8.13 13.67
N TYR A 379 13.33 -7.34 12.81
CA TYR A 379 14.02 -7.84 11.62
C TYR A 379 15.15 -8.79 11.99
N ILE A 380 16.03 -8.41 12.91
CA ILE A 380 17.14 -9.27 13.37
C ILE A 380 16.59 -10.54 14.04
N ALA A 381 15.56 -10.41 14.89
CA ALA A 381 14.94 -11.55 15.56
C ALA A 381 14.33 -12.56 14.56
N SER A 382 13.87 -12.12 13.39
CA SER A 382 13.34 -13.02 12.36
C SER A 382 14.38 -14.01 11.82
N TRP A 383 15.68 -13.68 11.90
CA TRP A 383 16.79 -14.53 11.51
C TRP A 383 17.18 -15.55 12.58
N PHE A 384 16.35 -15.76 13.61
CA PHE A 384 16.62 -16.65 14.74
C PHE A 384 17.11 -18.04 14.28
N GLY A 385 16.44 -18.68 13.31
CA GLY A 385 16.85 -19.98 12.78
C GLY A 385 18.28 -19.94 12.22
N TRP A 386 18.61 -18.90 11.48
CA TRP A 386 19.94 -18.69 10.93
C TRP A 386 20.99 -18.50 12.05
N PHE A 387 20.72 -17.67 13.06
CA PHE A 387 21.65 -17.45 14.17
C PHE A 387 21.93 -18.69 15.03
N THR A 388 20.95 -19.58 15.16
CA THR A 388 21.07 -20.78 16.01
C THR A 388 21.69 -21.98 15.29
N HIS A 389 21.87 -21.91 13.96
CA HIS A 389 22.40 -23.01 13.17
C HIS A 389 23.68 -22.60 12.42
N PRO A 390 24.87 -22.90 12.95
CA PRO A 390 26.15 -22.50 12.34
C PRO A 390 26.39 -23.08 10.93
N ARG A 391 25.60 -24.08 10.51
CA ARG A 391 25.64 -24.65 9.17
C ARG A 391 24.84 -23.85 8.13
N ALA A 392 24.03 -22.88 8.57
CA ALA A 392 23.27 -22.03 7.66
C ALA A 392 24.18 -21.26 6.71
N TYR A 393 23.66 -20.91 5.54
CA TYR A 393 24.44 -20.26 4.49
C TYR A 393 25.13 -18.98 4.96
N GLY A 394 26.39 -18.88 4.69
CA GLY A 394 27.16 -17.64 4.91
C GLY A 394 27.84 -17.49 6.26
N HIS A 395 27.64 -18.42 7.20
CA HIS A 395 28.40 -18.40 8.46
C HIS A 395 29.90 -18.58 8.27
N GLY A 396 30.71 -17.91 9.13
CA GLY A 396 32.16 -17.99 9.15
C GLY A 396 32.87 -17.15 8.08
N ARG A 397 32.16 -16.46 7.21
CA ARG A 397 32.74 -15.68 6.10
C ARG A 397 33.50 -14.42 6.55
N SER A 398 33.14 -13.84 7.70
CA SER A 398 33.81 -12.65 8.23
C SER A 398 35.16 -12.97 8.87
N GLY A 399 35.43 -14.24 9.20
CA GLY A 399 36.62 -14.65 9.99
C GLY A 399 36.58 -14.18 11.44
N ILE A 400 35.48 -13.59 11.90
CA ILE A 400 35.27 -13.09 13.27
C ILE A 400 34.48 -14.14 14.05
N SER A 401 34.88 -14.44 15.29
CA SER A 401 34.15 -15.40 16.13
C SER A 401 33.11 -14.73 17.02
N GLY A 402 32.15 -15.54 17.52
CA GLY A 402 31.11 -15.11 18.45
C GLY A 402 29.96 -14.32 17.78
N PHE A 403 29.12 -13.69 18.61
CA PHE A 403 27.92 -12.99 18.14
C PHE A 403 28.23 -11.82 17.19
N GLY A 404 29.34 -11.09 17.44
CA GLY A 404 29.80 -10.04 16.53
C GLY A 404 30.17 -10.57 15.16
N GLY A 405 30.77 -11.77 15.09
CA GLY A 405 31.07 -12.48 13.84
C GLY A 405 29.79 -12.88 13.10
N ALA A 406 28.79 -13.42 13.80
CA ALA A 406 27.51 -13.75 13.20
C ALA A 406 26.80 -12.51 12.62
N LEU A 407 26.86 -11.35 13.28
CA LEU A 407 26.33 -10.10 12.71
C LEU A 407 27.10 -9.63 11.47
N ALA A 408 28.41 -9.78 11.47
CA ALA A 408 29.24 -9.46 10.30
C ALA A 408 28.95 -10.41 9.13
N ASP A 409 28.78 -11.70 9.39
CA ASP A 409 28.39 -12.69 8.38
C ASP A 409 26.99 -12.39 7.80
N LEU A 410 26.05 -12.02 8.66
CA LEU A 410 24.70 -11.61 8.22
C LEU A 410 24.78 -10.35 7.35
N TRP A 411 25.63 -9.39 7.67
CA TRP A 411 25.87 -8.21 6.82
C TRP A 411 26.43 -8.59 5.45
N LEU A 412 27.37 -9.53 5.38
CA LEU A 412 27.91 -10.05 4.12
C LEU A 412 26.81 -10.74 3.30
N TYR A 413 25.95 -11.51 3.96
CA TYR A 413 24.79 -12.15 3.35
C TYR A 413 23.84 -11.08 2.74
N HIS A 414 23.56 -10.01 3.48
CA HIS A 414 22.71 -8.92 2.99
C HIS A 414 23.33 -8.17 1.80
N ARG A 415 24.65 -8.02 1.76
CA ARG A 415 25.35 -7.47 0.59
C ARG A 415 25.21 -8.36 -0.64
N GLU A 416 25.20 -9.67 -0.46
CA GLU A 416 24.97 -10.64 -1.54
C GLU A 416 23.52 -10.55 -2.03
N MET A 417 22.55 -10.54 -1.11
CA MET A 417 21.14 -10.31 -1.44
C MET A 417 20.92 -9.00 -2.22
N TRP A 418 21.58 -7.93 -1.80
CA TRP A 418 21.51 -6.64 -2.49
C TRP A 418 22.04 -6.73 -3.93
N LYS A 419 23.20 -7.37 -4.13
CA LYS A 419 23.77 -7.60 -5.47
C LYS A 419 22.80 -8.41 -6.33
N PHE A 420 22.26 -9.50 -5.79
CA PHE A 420 21.29 -10.32 -6.49
C PHE A 420 20.07 -9.51 -6.93
N HIS A 421 19.47 -8.77 -5.99
CA HIS A 421 18.27 -8.00 -6.29
C HIS A 421 18.49 -6.85 -7.29
N ASN A 422 19.67 -6.26 -7.33
CA ASN A 422 19.97 -5.21 -8.31
C ASN A 422 20.40 -5.76 -9.68
N GLY A 423 20.99 -6.95 -9.72
CA GLY A 423 21.50 -7.58 -10.94
C GLY A 423 20.56 -8.60 -11.57
N LEU A 424 19.30 -8.73 -11.11
CA LEU A 424 18.35 -9.69 -11.66
C LEU A 424 17.76 -9.17 -12.97
N GLU A 425 18.40 -9.50 -14.09
CA GLU A 425 17.99 -9.06 -15.44
C GLU A 425 17.60 -10.24 -16.35
N THR A 426 17.57 -11.47 -15.81
CA THR A 426 17.18 -12.68 -16.58
C THR A 426 15.79 -12.47 -17.17
N PRO A 427 15.62 -12.52 -18.50
CA PRO A 427 14.32 -12.32 -19.13
C PRO A 427 13.29 -13.36 -18.68
N HIS A 428 12.07 -12.93 -18.50
CA HIS A 428 10.95 -13.80 -18.13
C HIS A 428 9.69 -13.44 -18.93
N THR A 429 8.95 -14.45 -19.41
CA THR A 429 7.76 -14.27 -20.26
C THR A 429 6.71 -13.34 -19.66
N TYR A 430 6.54 -13.37 -18.34
CA TYR A 430 5.58 -12.53 -17.62
C TYR A 430 6.20 -11.28 -16.98
N GLN A 431 7.45 -10.96 -17.33
CA GLN A 431 8.07 -9.70 -16.92
C GLN A 431 7.18 -8.50 -17.34
N SER A 432 7.04 -7.52 -16.48
CA SER A 432 6.18 -6.35 -16.74
C SER A 432 6.81 -5.05 -16.26
N ASN A 433 6.66 -4.00 -17.07
CA ASN A 433 7.14 -2.68 -16.71
C ASN A 433 6.22 -2.04 -15.65
N PRO A 434 6.74 -1.49 -14.54
CA PRO A 434 5.92 -0.96 -13.44
C PRO A 434 5.03 0.22 -13.86
N PHE A 435 5.37 0.97 -14.90
CA PHE A 435 4.49 2.02 -15.43
C PHE A 435 3.16 1.49 -15.99
N THR A 436 3.08 0.20 -16.31
CA THR A 436 1.87 -0.44 -16.85
C THR A 436 1.05 -1.17 -15.77
N TRP A 437 1.55 -1.24 -14.53
CA TRP A 437 0.94 -2.05 -13.47
C TRP A 437 -0.46 -1.58 -13.06
N LEU A 438 -0.68 -0.27 -12.97
CA LEU A 438 -2.01 0.26 -12.63
C LEU A 438 -3.08 -0.09 -13.67
N ALA A 439 -2.68 -0.25 -14.93
CA ALA A 439 -3.55 -0.66 -16.02
C ALA A 439 -3.65 -2.18 -16.19
N GLN A 440 -2.89 -2.96 -15.42
CA GLN A 440 -2.88 -4.45 -15.47
C GLN A 440 -2.57 -4.99 -16.86
N ILE A 441 -1.62 -4.36 -17.60
CA ILE A 441 -1.36 -4.68 -19.02
C ILE A 441 -0.75 -6.08 -19.19
N ARG A 442 0.16 -6.51 -18.30
CA ARG A 442 0.79 -7.83 -18.36
C ARG A 442 0.68 -8.53 -17.00
N PRO A 443 -0.43 -9.23 -16.71
CA PRO A 443 -0.56 -10.05 -15.51
C PRO A 443 0.33 -11.28 -15.60
N THR A 444 0.58 -11.92 -14.46
CA THR A 444 1.39 -13.13 -14.38
C THR A 444 0.49 -14.35 -14.26
N SER A 445 0.59 -15.30 -15.17
CA SER A 445 -0.06 -16.61 -15.03
C SER A 445 0.84 -17.52 -14.20
N PHE A 446 0.34 -18.00 -13.08
CA PHE A 446 1.05 -18.90 -12.17
C PHE A 446 0.82 -20.37 -12.53
N HIS A 447 -0.33 -20.66 -13.14
CA HIS A 447 -0.69 -21.99 -13.60
C HIS A 447 -1.57 -21.88 -14.83
N TRP A 448 -1.33 -22.77 -15.79
CA TRP A 448 -2.15 -22.95 -16.97
C TRP A 448 -2.16 -24.42 -17.37
N ALA A 449 -3.35 -24.96 -17.60
CA ALA A 449 -3.53 -26.26 -18.22
C ALA A 449 -4.78 -26.24 -19.11
N ASN A 450 -4.78 -27.01 -20.21
CA ASN A 450 -5.91 -27.14 -21.11
C ASN A 450 -6.04 -28.56 -21.68
N GLY A 451 -7.19 -28.87 -22.24
CA GLY A 451 -7.47 -30.15 -22.90
C GLY A 451 -7.31 -31.34 -21.93
N GLU A 452 -6.58 -32.37 -22.38
CA GLU A 452 -6.35 -33.63 -21.62
C GLU A 452 -5.59 -33.43 -20.30
N ALA A 453 -4.84 -32.34 -20.18
CA ALA A 453 -4.14 -32.01 -18.93
C ALA A 453 -5.07 -31.54 -17.82
N VAL A 454 -6.36 -31.29 -18.12
CA VAL A 454 -7.37 -30.82 -17.15
C VAL A 454 -8.19 -32.00 -16.63
N THR A 455 -7.91 -32.41 -15.38
CA THR A 455 -8.66 -33.47 -14.73
C THR A 455 -10.10 -33.03 -14.46
N GLY A 456 -11.08 -33.89 -14.78
CA GLY A 456 -12.49 -33.60 -14.52
C GLY A 456 -13.17 -32.69 -15.55
N CYS A 457 -12.62 -32.58 -16.76
CA CYS A 457 -13.22 -31.82 -17.87
C CYS A 457 -14.46 -32.54 -18.44
N PRO A 458 -15.66 -31.96 -18.37
CA PRO A 458 -16.88 -32.60 -18.91
C PRO A 458 -16.95 -32.60 -20.43
N SER A 459 -16.39 -31.56 -21.09
CA SER A 459 -16.50 -31.32 -22.53
C SER A 459 -15.29 -31.82 -23.33
N GLY A 460 -14.19 -32.22 -22.69
CA GLY A 460 -12.91 -32.50 -23.33
C GLY A 460 -12.16 -31.25 -23.81
N ASN A 461 -12.77 -30.07 -23.77
CA ASN A 461 -12.18 -28.79 -24.17
C ASN A 461 -12.25 -27.78 -23.01
N CYS A 462 -11.56 -28.11 -21.91
CA CYS A 462 -11.53 -27.26 -20.72
C CYS A 462 -10.18 -26.56 -20.53
N ALA A 463 -10.19 -25.57 -19.67
CA ALA A 463 -8.99 -24.89 -19.19
C ALA A 463 -9.04 -24.69 -17.68
N THR A 464 -7.87 -24.68 -17.04
CA THR A 464 -7.67 -24.16 -15.68
C THR A 464 -6.59 -23.09 -15.72
N ASN A 465 -6.81 -22.01 -15.00
CA ASN A 465 -5.85 -20.89 -14.96
C ASN A 465 -5.76 -20.32 -13.54
N VAL A 466 -4.55 -19.95 -13.12
CA VAL A 466 -4.31 -19.11 -11.95
C VAL A 466 -3.55 -17.88 -12.43
N VAL A 467 -4.28 -16.84 -12.75
CA VAL A 467 -3.70 -15.57 -13.24
C VAL A 467 -3.77 -14.49 -12.18
N ALA A 468 -2.62 -13.93 -11.82
CA ALA A 468 -2.51 -12.80 -10.90
C ALA A 468 -2.90 -11.50 -11.63
N LEU A 469 -4.18 -11.37 -11.92
CA LEU A 469 -4.83 -10.22 -12.56
C LEU A 469 -5.80 -9.59 -11.55
N GLY A 470 -5.61 -8.30 -11.25
CA GLY A 470 -6.58 -7.54 -10.47
C GLY A 470 -7.92 -7.39 -11.21
N ASN A 471 -9.00 -7.07 -10.48
CA ASN A 471 -10.27 -6.76 -11.11
C ASN A 471 -10.12 -5.59 -12.11
N PRO A 472 -10.25 -5.80 -13.42
CA PRO A 472 -9.92 -4.78 -14.41
C PRO A 472 -10.66 -3.46 -14.19
N ILE A 473 -11.96 -3.51 -13.90
CA ILE A 473 -12.77 -2.30 -13.68
C ILE A 473 -12.29 -1.55 -12.43
N LEU A 474 -12.02 -2.26 -11.33
CA LEU A 474 -11.52 -1.66 -10.09
C LEU A 474 -10.19 -0.93 -10.34
N TRP A 475 -9.25 -1.59 -11.00
CA TRP A 475 -7.91 -1.06 -11.22
C TRP A 475 -7.90 0.12 -12.21
N TRP A 476 -8.64 0.03 -13.31
CA TRP A 476 -8.72 1.12 -14.30
C TRP A 476 -9.38 2.37 -13.71
N ILE A 477 -10.47 2.21 -12.96
CA ILE A 477 -11.09 3.31 -12.22
C ILE A 477 -10.17 3.81 -11.11
N GLY A 478 -9.38 2.91 -10.52
CA GLY A 478 -8.36 3.23 -9.51
C GLY A 478 -7.35 4.28 -9.97
N ILE A 479 -7.06 4.37 -11.27
CA ILE A 479 -6.21 5.42 -11.84
C ILE A 479 -6.85 6.81 -11.65
N GLY A 480 -8.12 6.96 -12.00
CA GLY A 480 -8.85 8.21 -11.78
C GLY A 480 -9.04 8.53 -10.29
N ALA A 481 -9.30 7.50 -9.47
CA ALA A 481 -9.42 7.66 -8.02
C ALA A 481 -8.09 8.13 -7.40
N LEU A 482 -6.93 7.66 -7.90
CA LEU A 482 -5.62 8.14 -7.44
C LEU A 482 -5.42 9.63 -7.73
N MET A 483 -5.85 10.14 -8.88
CA MET A 483 -5.81 11.58 -9.17
C MET A 483 -6.62 12.38 -8.15
N LEU A 484 -7.82 11.89 -7.78
CA LEU A 484 -8.62 12.52 -6.73
C LEU A 484 -7.93 12.46 -5.36
N VAL A 485 -7.26 11.35 -5.03
CA VAL A 485 -6.47 11.22 -3.78
C VAL A 485 -5.34 12.25 -3.74
N VAL A 486 -4.60 12.42 -4.84
CA VAL A 486 -3.55 13.46 -4.96
C VAL A 486 -4.16 14.84 -4.77
N TRP A 487 -5.24 15.16 -5.49
CA TRP A 487 -5.95 16.43 -5.37
C TRP A 487 -6.47 16.69 -3.95
N GLY A 488 -7.11 15.69 -3.32
CA GLY A 488 -7.59 15.78 -1.94
C GLY A 488 -6.47 16.02 -0.93
N THR A 489 -5.32 15.36 -1.14
CA THR A 489 -4.16 15.49 -0.24
C THR A 489 -3.57 16.90 -0.28
N PHE A 490 -3.30 17.43 -1.48
CA PHE A 490 -2.55 18.69 -1.61
C PHE A 490 -3.44 19.91 -1.60
N TYR A 491 -4.57 19.89 -2.30
CA TYR A 491 -5.47 21.04 -2.39
C TYR A 491 -6.32 21.22 -1.13
N TYR A 492 -6.97 20.14 -0.65
CA TYR A 492 -7.79 20.19 0.57
C TYR A 492 -7.00 19.88 1.84
N ARG A 493 -5.71 19.54 1.73
CA ARG A 493 -4.87 19.14 2.88
C ARG A 493 -5.52 18.04 3.71
N ASN A 494 -6.24 17.13 3.02
CA ASN A 494 -6.93 16.01 3.64
C ASN A 494 -5.94 14.93 4.06
N TRP A 495 -5.64 14.84 5.36
CA TRP A 495 -4.72 13.85 5.88
C TRP A 495 -5.17 12.40 5.61
N ARG A 496 -6.49 12.14 5.44
CA ARG A 496 -7.04 10.81 5.15
C ARG A 496 -6.68 10.38 3.73
N ALA A 497 -6.81 11.29 2.76
CA ALA A 497 -6.30 11.10 1.40
C ALA A 497 -4.77 10.94 1.43
N GLY A 498 -4.07 11.71 2.27
CA GLY A 498 -2.63 11.59 2.49
C GLY A 498 -2.19 10.20 2.98
N VAL A 499 -2.96 9.52 3.83
CA VAL A 499 -2.71 8.13 4.23
C VAL A 499 -2.78 7.19 3.02
N VAL A 500 -3.82 7.33 2.18
CA VAL A 500 -3.97 6.50 0.97
C VAL A 500 -2.82 6.77 0.00
N LEU A 501 -2.48 8.04 -0.23
CA LEU A 501 -1.34 8.41 -1.08
C LEU A 501 -0.02 7.84 -0.56
N THR A 502 0.20 7.88 0.77
CA THR A 502 1.41 7.31 1.39
C THR A 502 1.55 5.81 1.09
N GLY A 503 0.43 5.08 0.99
CA GLY A 503 0.43 3.67 0.59
C GLY A 503 0.97 3.46 -0.82
N TYR A 504 0.54 4.27 -1.78
CA TYR A 504 1.10 4.24 -3.15
C TYR A 504 2.57 4.67 -3.17
N LEU A 505 2.93 5.73 -2.45
CA LEU A 505 4.31 6.20 -2.39
C LEU A 505 5.25 5.15 -1.80
N ALA A 506 4.82 4.40 -0.79
CA ALA A 506 5.64 3.39 -0.13
C ALA A 506 5.77 2.09 -0.92
N LEU A 507 4.70 1.63 -1.58
CA LEU A 507 4.59 0.26 -2.10
C LEU A 507 4.58 0.18 -3.63
N TYR A 508 4.36 1.30 -4.33
CA TYR A 508 4.38 1.36 -5.79
C TYR A 508 5.55 2.20 -6.34
N VAL A 509 5.72 3.44 -5.86
CA VAL A 509 6.70 4.38 -6.45
C VAL A 509 8.14 3.84 -6.46
N PRO A 510 8.65 3.13 -5.43
CA PRO A 510 10.00 2.56 -5.49
C PRO A 510 10.24 1.65 -6.69
N TRP A 511 9.22 0.92 -7.14
CA TRP A 511 9.34 0.01 -8.29
C TRP A 511 9.58 0.73 -9.62
N LEU A 512 9.17 2.00 -9.74
CA LEU A 512 9.46 2.81 -10.93
C LEU A 512 10.97 3.00 -11.14
N GLY A 513 11.75 3.02 -10.04
CA GLY A 513 13.22 3.06 -10.08
C GLY A 513 13.87 1.73 -10.45
N TYR A 514 13.13 0.61 -10.41
CA TYR A 514 13.64 -0.74 -10.72
C TYR A 514 13.10 -1.28 -12.06
N ALA A 515 12.64 -0.42 -12.96
CA ALA A 515 12.06 -0.80 -14.24
C ALA A 515 13.05 -1.56 -15.17
N HIS A 516 14.35 -1.47 -14.90
CA HIS A 516 15.42 -2.15 -15.66
C HIS A 516 15.55 -3.65 -15.34
N ARG A 517 15.04 -4.10 -14.19
CA ARG A 517 15.17 -5.50 -13.75
C ARG A 517 13.92 -6.31 -14.06
N THR A 518 14.05 -7.64 -13.97
CA THR A 518 12.92 -8.58 -14.06
C THR A 518 12.01 -8.43 -12.85
N ILE A 519 10.83 -7.83 -13.06
CA ILE A 519 9.78 -7.61 -12.06
C ILE A 519 8.40 -7.93 -12.66
N PHE A 520 7.40 -8.07 -11.79
CA PHE A 520 6.11 -8.62 -12.17
C PHE A 520 4.94 -7.79 -11.63
N THR A 521 3.83 -7.80 -12.36
CA THR A 521 2.60 -7.10 -11.97
C THR A 521 2.06 -7.58 -10.62
N PHE A 522 2.24 -8.85 -10.23
CA PHE A 522 1.70 -9.35 -8.97
C PHE A 522 2.28 -8.68 -7.70
N TYR A 523 3.41 -7.97 -7.80
CA TYR A 523 3.91 -7.14 -6.69
C TYR A 523 2.91 -6.05 -6.27
N THR A 524 1.97 -5.70 -7.16
CA THR A 524 0.93 -4.70 -6.89
C THR A 524 -0.04 -5.12 -5.78
N VAL A 525 -0.10 -6.40 -5.38
CA VAL A 525 -0.90 -6.86 -4.24
C VAL A 525 -0.57 -6.09 -2.97
N ALA A 526 0.69 -5.66 -2.82
CA ALA A 526 1.13 -4.90 -1.65
C ALA A 526 0.37 -3.57 -1.49
N PHE A 527 -0.02 -2.91 -2.59
CA PHE A 527 -0.78 -1.65 -2.55
C PHE A 527 -2.23 -1.78 -3.05
N ALA A 528 -2.70 -2.96 -3.45
CA ALA A 528 -4.11 -3.21 -3.79
C ALA A 528 -5.10 -2.72 -2.72
N PRO A 529 -4.83 -2.82 -1.40
CA PRO A 529 -5.68 -2.23 -0.37
C PRO A 529 -5.89 -0.72 -0.54
N PHE A 530 -4.88 0.01 -1.01
CA PHE A 530 -4.96 1.45 -1.20
C PHE A 530 -5.70 1.82 -2.49
N VAL A 531 -5.68 0.95 -3.51
CA VAL A 531 -6.56 1.05 -4.70
C VAL A 531 -8.01 0.94 -4.27
N ALA A 532 -8.35 -0.07 -3.49
CA ALA A 532 -9.71 -0.26 -2.96
C ALA A 532 -10.18 0.93 -2.11
N LEU A 533 -9.31 1.49 -1.26
CA LEU A 533 -9.60 2.70 -0.46
C LEU A 533 -9.81 3.94 -1.34
N ALA A 534 -8.98 4.14 -2.36
CA ALA A 534 -9.08 5.28 -3.27
C ALA A 534 -10.42 5.25 -4.03
N VAL A 535 -10.81 4.10 -4.58
CA VAL A 535 -12.08 3.93 -5.29
C VAL A 535 -13.27 4.05 -4.33
N ALA A 536 -13.20 3.47 -3.12
CA ALA A 536 -14.24 3.64 -2.11
C ALA A 536 -14.42 5.10 -1.70
N TRP A 537 -13.33 5.86 -1.56
CA TRP A 537 -13.40 7.29 -1.27
C TRP A 537 -14.00 8.08 -2.44
N MET A 538 -13.64 7.79 -3.68
CA MET A 538 -14.24 8.38 -4.88
C MET A 538 -15.76 8.10 -4.92
N ILE A 539 -16.18 6.87 -4.64
CA ILE A 539 -17.61 6.49 -4.53
C ILE A 539 -18.29 7.31 -3.42
N GLY A 540 -17.61 7.51 -2.29
CA GLY A 540 -18.09 8.34 -1.20
C GLY A 540 -18.29 9.81 -1.60
N LEU A 541 -17.39 10.37 -2.40
CA LEU A 541 -17.53 11.71 -2.97
C LEU A 541 -18.72 11.80 -3.93
N LEU A 542 -18.87 10.84 -4.84
CA LEU A 542 -20.00 10.76 -5.79
C LEU A 542 -21.34 10.64 -5.06
N ALA A 543 -21.40 9.83 -4.02
CA ALA A 543 -22.62 9.64 -3.23
C ALA A 543 -22.93 10.81 -2.27
N GLY A 544 -22.03 11.79 -2.13
CA GLY A 544 -22.13 12.85 -1.12
C GLY A 544 -22.00 12.35 0.32
N ALA A 545 -21.42 11.15 0.51
CA ALA A 545 -21.23 10.55 1.83
C ALA A 545 -20.00 11.10 2.58
N VAL A 546 -19.04 11.64 1.85
CA VAL A 546 -17.86 12.34 2.37
C VAL A 546 -17.58 13.57 1.52
N ALA A 547 -17.00 14.61 2.14
CA ALA A 547 -16.53 15.78 1.41
C ALA A 547 -15.04 15.65 1.01
N PRO A 548 -14.54 16.46 0.07
CA PRO A 548 -13.15 16.41 -0.35
C PRO A 548 -12.15 16.67 0.79
N ASP A 549 -12.54 17.43 1.82
CA ASP A 549 -11.76 17.64 3.05
C ASP A 549 -11.82 16.45 4.01
N GLY A 550 -12.58 15.41 3.68
CA GLY A 550 -12.73 14.18 4.45
C GLY A 550 -13.69 14.29 5.64
N GLN A 551 -14.40 15.41 5.77
CA GLN A 551 -15.45 15.54 6.77
C GLN A 551 -16.77 14.92 6.28
N PRO A 552 -17.67 14.54 7.18
CA PRO A 552 -19.04 14.20 6.77
C PRO A 552 -19.67 15.40 6.07
N THR A 553 -20.31 15.17 4.93
CA THR A 553 -20.93 16.26 4.16
C THR A 553 -22.12 16.83 4.93
N VAL A 554 -22.04 18.09 5.27
CA VAL A 554 -23.12 18.83 5.93
C VAL A 554 -23.86 19.73 4.94
N LEU A 555 -23.27 19.99 3.76
CA LEU A 555 -23.85 20.89 2.77
C LEU A 555 -24.93 20.17 1.94
N PRO A 556 -26.14 20.70 1.86
CA PRO A 556 -27.19 20.14 1.01
C PRO A 556 -26.79 20.33 -0.48
N MET A 557 -26.53 19.21 -1.16
CA MET A 557 -26.43 19.25 -2.63
C MET A 557 -27.82 19.43 -3.24
N PRO A 558 -27.92 20.03 -4.43
CA PRO A 558 -29.17 20.02 -5.19
C PRO A 558 -29.68 18.58 -5.34
N ARG A 559 -30.95 18.33 -5.02
CA ARG A 559 -31.53 16.97 -4.95
C ARG A 559 -31.29 16.12 -6.19
N ARG A 560 -31.31 16.74 -7.37
CA ARG A 560 -31.01 16.03 -8.65
C ARG A 560 -29.57 15.55 -8.70
N THR A 561 -28.59 16.40 -8.34
CA THR A 561 -27.16 16.05 -8.33
C THR A 561 -26.88 14.95 -7.32
N GLU A 562 -27.51 15.00 -6.16
CA GLU A 562 -27.38 13.97 -5.12
C GLU A 562 -27.91 12.60 -5.59
N ILE A 563 -29.10 12.58 -6.22
CA ILE A 563 -29.68 11.34 -6.76
C ILE A 563 -28.77 10.75 -7.86
N THR A 564 -28.33 11.58 -8.80
CA THR A 564 -27.44 11.15 -9.89
C THR A 564 -26.13 10.58 -9.33
N GLY A 565 -25.49 11.27 -8.39
CA GLY A 565 -24.26 10.80 -7.76
C GLY A 565 -24.43 9.47 -7.03
N ARG A 566 -25.54 9.29 -6.30
CA ARG A 566 -25.87 8.02 -5.64
C ARG A 566 -26.11 6.88 -6.63
N VAL A 567 -26.82 7.12 -7.72
CA VAL A 567 -27.04 6.12 -8.78
C VAL A 567 -25.73 5.72 -9.42
N MET A 568 -24.86 6.68 -9.73
CA MET A 568 -23.52 6.39 -10.27
C MET A 568 -22.68 5.58 -9.28
N ALA A 569 -22.68 5.94 -7.99
CA ALA A 569 -21.95 5.24 -6.95
C ALA A 569 -22.39 3.76 -6.82
N VAL A 570 -23.71 3.52 -6.82
CA VAL A 570 -24.29 2.17 -6.78
C VAL A 570 -23.95 1.42 -8.07
N GLY A 571 -24.19 2.02 -9.23
CA GLY A 571 -23.91 1.39 -10.54
C GLY A 571 -22.44 0.99 -10.67
N LEU A 572 -21.52 1.86 -10.28
CA LEU A 572 -20.09 1.58 -10.29
C LEU A 572 -19.71 0.44 -9.33
N THR A 573 -20.26 0.45 -8.12
CA THR A 573 -20.03 -0.63 -7.15
C THR A 573 -20.51 -1.97 -7.70
N LEU A 574 -21.71 -2.01 -8.28
CA LEU A 574 -22.27 -3.22 -8.88
C LEU A 574 -21.45 -3.69 -10.10
N ALA A 575 -20.98 -2.78 -10.94
CA ALA A 575 -20.15 -3.12 -12.10
C ALA A 575 -18.81 -3.77 -11.67
N ILE A 576 -18.15 -3.24 -10.63
CA ILE A 576 -16.92 -3.84 -10.08
C ILE A 576 -17.20 -5.24 -9.52
N LEU A 577 -18.29 -5.42 -8.77
CA LEU A 577 -18.63 -6.71 -8.18
C LEU A 577 -19.08 -7.73 -9.25
N ALA A 578 -19.81 -7.30 -10.27
CA ALA A 578 -20.19 -8.16 -11.40
C ALA A 578 -18.95 -8.62 -12.19
N CYS A 579 -18.01 -7.72 -12.45
CA CYS A 579 -16.72 -8.08 -13.06
C CYS A 579 -15.95 -9.08 -12.20
N ALA A 580 -15.93 -8.89 -10.88
CA ALA A 580 -15.30 -9.83 -9.97
C ALA A 580 -15.93 -11.23 -10.04
N LEU A 581 -17.26 -11.33 -10.06
CA LEU A 581 -17.96 -12.61 -10.17
C LEU A 581 -17.68 -13.28 -11.52
N TRP A 582 -17.57 -12.50 -12.60
CA TRP A 582 -17.23 -12.99 -13.94
C TRP A 582 -15.84 -13.63 -13.95
N PHE A 583 -14.82 -13.00 -13.36
CA PHE A 583 -13.45 -13.50 -13.33
C PHE A 583 -13.17 -14.54 -12.23
N LEU A 584 -14.04 -14.68 -11.24
CA LEU A 584 -13.80 -15.51 -10.04
C LEU A 584 -13.36 -16.95 -10.32
N PRO A 585 -13.95 -17.68 -11.31
CA PRO A 585 -13.54 -19.04 -11.61
C PRO A 585 -12.05 -19.15 -11.99
N LEU A 586 -11.53 -18.18 -12.75
CA LEU A 586 -10.13 -18.17 -13.19
C LEU A 586 -9.18 -17.94 -12.00
N TRP A 587 -9.57 -17.06 -11.07
CA TRP A 587 -8.74 -16.75 -9.89
C TRP A 587 -8.71 -17.90 -8.87
N ARG A 588 -9.67 -18.81 -8.95
CA ARG A 588 -9.79 -19.98 -8.08
C ARG A 588 -9.21 -21.26 -8.68
N ALA A 589 -8.78 -21.21 -9.92
CA ALA A 589 -8.42 -22.39 -10.70
C ALA A 589 -9.58 -23.39 -10.85
N ASP A 590 -10.82 -22.89 -10.97
CA ASP A 590 -11.95 -23.76 -11.26
C ASP A 590 -11.82 -24.27 -12.71
N VAL A 591 -12.28 -25.52 -12.97
CA VAL A 591 -12.31 -26.07 -14.33
C VAL A 591 -13.40 -25.36 -15.12
N VAL A 592 -13.02 -24.70 -16.22
CA VAL A 592 -13.95 -23.94 -17.08
C VAL A 592 -13.81 -24.40 -18.53
N ASP A 593 -14.83 -24.15 -19.34
CA ASP A 593 -14.74 -24.35 -20.78
C ASP A 593 -13.68 -23.41 -21.39
N TYR A 594 -12.98 -23.87 -22.42
CA TYR A 594 -11.89 -23.11 -23.06
C TYR A 594 -12.40 -21.78 -23.66
N ASP A 595 -13.59 -21.77 -24.26
CA ASP A 595 -14.16 -20.55 -24.83
C ASP A 595 -14.54 -19.56 -23.72
N PHE A 596 -15.02 -20.05 -22.57
CA PHE A 596 -15.23 -19.21 -21.39
C PHE A 596 -13.93 -18.58 -20.92
N TRP A 597 -12.85 -19.38 -20.77
CA TRP A 597 -11.53 -18.82 -20.44
C TRP A 597 -11.11 -17.77 -21.47
N ARG A 598 -11.24 -18.06 -22.76
CA ARG A 598 -10.85 -17.15 -23.84
C ARG A 598 -11.59 -15.82 -23.78
N ALA A 599 -12.87 -15.82 -23.43
CA ALA A 599 -13.70 -14.61 -23.27
C ALA A 599 -13.21 -13.67 -22.15
N HIS A 600 -12.39 -14.16 -21.22
CA HIS A 600 -11.78 -13.35 -20.16
C HIS A 600 -10.47 -12.70 -20.58
N MET A 601 -9.89 -13.08 -21.70
CA MET A 601 -8.63 -12.51 -22.20
C MET A 601 -8.93 -11.22 -22.97
N TRP A 602 -9.26 -10.14 -22.23
CA TRP A 602 -9.68 -8.87 -22.82
C TRP A 602 -8.56 -8.12 -23.52
N LEU A 603 -7.32 -8.31 -23.09
CA LEU A 603 -6.15 -7.74 -23.75
C LEU A 603 -5.28 -8.87 -24.34
N PRO A 604 -4.69 -8.68 -25.55
CA PRO A 604 -3.78 -9.67 -26.13
C PRO A 604 -2.59 -10.00 -25.25
N THR A 605 -2.18 -9.07 -24.39
CA THR A 605 -1.06 -9.23 -23.48
C THR A 605 -1.38 -10.09 -22.25
N TRP A 606 -2.64 -10.52 -22.07
CA TRP A 606 -3.04 -11.38 -20.96
C TRP A 606 -2.86 -12.87 -21.27
N ILE A 607 -2.48 -13.20 -22.49
CA ILE A 607 -2.22 -14.56 -22.97
C ILE A 607 -0.71 -14.86 -22.95
#